data_d592c7af03ce38643624ffac6af14953
#
_entry.id   d592c7af03ce38643624ffac6af14953
#
_cell.length_a   1.000
_cell.length_b   1.000
_cell.length_c   1.000
_cell.angle_alpha   90.00
_cell.angle_beta   90.00
_cell.angle_gamma   90.00
#
_symmetry.space_group_name_H-M   'P 1'
#
loop_
_entity.id
_entity.type
_entity.pdbx_description
1 polymer ?
#
loop_
_entity_poly.entity_id
_entity_poly.type
_entity_poly.pdbx_seq_one_letter_code
_entity_poly.pdbx_strand_id
1 'polypeptide(L)'
;MGVRGQGTFQPQSLVAALEPFATANAATAATADYYRFYQLDFRSTLPGLVQSIGWVTSGPHRLAVQLFVPPDAVGSAVVCHGYYDHVGLYGHLLHFLLGRRLTVLAFDQPGHGLSSGASASIESFDEYVGALVDTLDAAAGRLPQPRVILGQSMGGSIAMEYLVQHGTKAFAEVVLLAPLIRPAAWSVNRLFYQIARRFISERPRTLMRNAGNPEFLNLMARDPLAPTTLPLQWVAAMIAWMERFESYPQLPFQPKVVQGHADATVSWRHNLKVLNSKCSPEVLEIPAARHHLVNESTKIRDEMFTWLGDRLPGNTLG
;
A
#
# COMPACT_ATOMS: atom_id res chain seq x y z
N MET A 1 -16.95 25.60 -2.56
CA MET A 1 -15.71 26.11 -3.21
C MET A 1 -15.40 25.19 -4.38
N GLY A 2 -15.39 25.74 -5.59
CA GLY A 2 -15.32 24.98 -6.83
C GLY A 2 -14.00 24.20 -6.96
N VAL A 3 -14.12 22.98 -7.48
CA VAL A 3 -13.00 22.12 -7.89
C VAL A 3 -12.17 22.87 -8.94
N ARG A 4 -11.07 23.49 -8.52
CA ARG A 4 -10.06 24.03 -9.45
C ARG A 4 -9.52 22.84 -10.25
N GLY A 5 -9.53 22.98 -11.58
CA GLY A 5 -9.18 21.95 -12.53
C GLY A 5 -7.91 21.19 -12.12
N GLN A 6 -8.07 19.91 -11.85
CA GLN A 6 -6.96 18.99 -11.68
C GLN A 6 -6.28 18.88 -13.05
N GLY A 7 -4.99 19.25 -13.12
CA GLY A 7 -4.20 19.17 -14.34
C GLY A 7 -4.19 17.77 -14.94
N THR A 8 -3.92 17.66 -16.21
CA THR A 8 -3.71 16.36 -16.86
C THR A 8 -2.34 15.82 -16.46
N PHE A 9 -2.31 14.64 -15.89
CA PHE A 9 -1.09 13.91 -15.58
C PHE A 9 -0.83 12.86 -16.69
N GLN A 10 0.42 12.79 -17.16
CA GLN A 10 0.87 11.86 -18.20
C GLN A 10 1.87 10.87 -17.59
N PRO A 11 1.45 9.62 -17.27
CA PRO A 11 2.32 8.63 -16.63
C PRO A 11 3.64 8.39 -17.37
N GLN A 12 3.59 8.26 -18.71
CA GLN A 12 4.76 7.98 -19.53
C GLN A 12 5.82 9.08 -19.44
N SER A 13 5.39 10.34 -19.36
CA SER A 13 6.31 11.48 -19.22
C SER A 13 7.03 11.45 -17.87
N LEU A 14 6.33 11.07 -16.81
CA LEU A 14 6.95 10.93 -15.50
C LEU A 14 7.92 9.75 -15.46
N VAL A 15 7.49 8.56 -15.92
CA VAL A 15 8.35 7.36 -15.95
C VAL A 15 9.64 7.62 -16.74
N ALA A 16 9.56 8.33 -17.88
CA ALA A 16 10.74 8.69 -18.68
C ALA A 16 11.67 9.69 -17.98
N ALA A 17 11.13 10.51 -17.07
CA ALA A 17 11.88 11.53 -16.33
C ALA A 17 12.42 11.04 -14.96
N LEU A 18 12.05 9.84 -14.51
CA LEU A 18 12.56 9.29 -13.25
C LEU A 18 14.04 8.98 -13.35
N GLU A 19 14.80 9.48 -12.38
CA GLU A 19 16.21 9.19 -12.16
C GLU A 19 16.40 8.04 -11.16
N PRO A 20 17.61 7.46 -11.03
CA PRO A 20 17.90 6.51 -9.95
C PRO A 20 17.58 7.13 -8.58
N PHE A 21 16.93 6.36 -7.71
CA PHE A 21 16.46 6.83 -6.39
C PHE A 21 17.59 7.42 -5.52
N ALA A 22 18.81 6.91 -5.67
CA ALA A 22 19.99 7.41 -4.93
C ALA A 22 20.33 8.87 -5.28
N THR A 23 20.08 9.31 -6.51
CA THR A 23 20.38 10.64 -7.03
C THR A 23 19.14 11.47 -7.33
N ALA A 24 17.94 10.92 -7.10
CA ALA A 24 16.69 11.58 -7.41
C ALA A 24 16.54 12.89 -6.62
N ASN A 25 16.54 14.00 -7.36
CA ASN A 25 16.24 15.32 -6.84
C ASN A 25 14.76 15.64 -7.01
N ALA A 26 14.21 16.43 -6.07
CA ALA A 26 12.83 16.86 -6.15
C ALA A 26 12.59 17.78 -7.36
N ALA A 27 11.41 17.62 -7.98
CA ALA A 27 10.75 18.60 -8.81
C ALA A 27 11.23 18.78 -10.27
N THR A 28 10.92 17.80 -11.10
CA THR A 28 10.66 18.07 -12.53
C THR A 28 9.21 18.55 -12.72
N ALA A 29 8.87 19.15 -13.88
CA ALA A 29 7.47 19.48 -14.20
C ALA A 29 6.56 18.24 -14.13
N ALA A 30 7.04 17.07 -14.58
CA ALA A 30 6.30 15.80 -14.55
C ALA A 30 6.01 15.32 -13.12
N THR A 31 6.94 15.47 -12.17
CA THR A 31 6.71 15.15 -10.75
C THR A 31 5.71 16.13 -10.12
N ALA A 32 5.76 17.41 -10.49
CA ALA A 32 4.81 18.41 -9.99
C ALA A 32 3.38 18.11 -10.45
N ASP A 33 3.19 17.68 -11.69
CA ASP A 33 1.88 17.30 -12.23
C ASP A 33 1.32 16.05 -11.54
N TYR A 34 2.16 15.04 -11.27
CA TYR A 34 1.82 13.84 -10.50
C TYR A 34 1.37 14.22 -9.09
N TYR A 35 2.17 14.98 -8.35
CA TYR A 35 1.83 15.40 -6.99
C TYR A 35 0.56 16.25 -6.93
N ARG A 36 0.33 17.10 -7.94
CA ARG A 36 -0.90 17.88 -8.03
C ARG A 36 -2.12 17.01 -8.33
N PHE A 37 -2.00 16.06 -9.26
CA PHE A 37 -3.09 15.16 -9.65
C PHE A 37 -3.58 14.31 -8.48
N TYR A 38 -2.64 13.73 -7.71
CA TYR A 38 -2.94 12.88 -6.57
C TYR A 38 -2.97 13.63 -5.22
N GLN A 39 -2.83 14.95 -5.22
CA GLN A 39 -2.84 15.78 -4.01
C GLN A 39 -1.74 15.38 -3.00
N LEU A 40 -0.56 15.05 -3.49
CA LEU A 40 0.61 14.65 -2.70
C LEU A 40 1.62 15.78 -2.48
N ASP A 41 1.37 17.02 -2.92
CA ASP A 41 2.24 18.16 -2.61
C ASP A 41 1.96 18.67 -1.19
N PHE A 42 2.60 18.05 -0.22
CA PHE A 42 2.44 18.37 1.19
C PHE A 42 3.31 19.55 1.66
N ARG A 43 4.18 20.13 0.80
CA ARG A 43 5.08 21.23 1.17
C ARG A 43 4.34 22.49 1.60
N SER A 44 3.13 22.70 1.12
CA SER A 44 2.27 23.82 1.52
C SER A 44 1.71 23.68 2.95
N THR A 45 1.53 22.45 3.44
CA THR A 45 1.00 22.13 4.77
C THR A 45 2.09 21.71 5.75
N LEU A 46 3.25 21.27 5.25
CA LEU A 46 4.40 20.82 6.03
C LEU A 46 5.66 21.54 5.54
N PRO A 47 5.90 22.78 5.99
CA PRO A 47 7.09 23.55 5.60
C PRO A 47 8.40 22.80 5.91
N GLY A 48 9.36 22.83 4.99
CA GLY A 48 10.63 22.13 5.13
C GLY A 48 10.62 20.65 4.73
N LEU A 49 9.45 20.10 4.32
CA LEU A 49 9.37 18.74 3.80
C LEU A 49 10.19 18.58 2.52
N VAL A 50 11.07 17.56 2.51
CA VAL A 50 11.77 17.11 1.30
C VAL A 50 11.02 15.93 0.70
N GLN A 51 10.65 16.04 -0.57
CA GLN A 51 9.99 15.00 -1.33
C GLN A 51 10.87 14.59 -2.51
N SER A 52 11.12 13.30 -2.68
CA SER A 52 11.83 12.76 -3.83
C SER A 52 11.13 11.53 -4.38
N ILE A 53 11.25 11.33 -5.69
CA ILE A 53 10.77 10.15 -6.40
C ILE A 53 11.84 9.71 -7.39
N GLY A 54 12.14 8.42 -7.42
CA GLY A 54 13.12 7.85 -8.33
C GLY A 54 12.88 6.36 -8.50
N TRP A 55 13.70 5.70 -9.31
CA TRP A 55 13.55 4.26 -9.52
C TRP A 55 14.64 3.45 -8.82
N VAL A 56 14.25 2.25 -8.37
CA VAL A 56 15.11 1.20 -7.82
C VAL A 56 14.97 -0.05 -8.70
N THR A 57 16.07 -0.74 -8.98
CA THR A 57 16.02 -2.05 -9.67
C THR A 57 15.71 -3.14 -8.65
N SER A 58 14.76 -4.01 -8.98
CA SER A 58 14.42 -5.20 -8.21
C SER A 58 14.16 -6.38 -9.15
N GLY A 59 15.11 -7.30 -9.24
CA GLY A 59 15.07 -8.36 -10.23
C GLY A 59 14.86 -7.79 -11.65
N PRO A 60 13.82 -8.21 -12.39
CA PRO A 60 13.53 -7.69 -13.73
C PRO A 60 12.78 -6.35 -13.71
N HIS A 61 12.43 -5.83 -12.53
CA HIS A 61 11.57 -4.67 -12.37
C HIS A 61 12.34 -3.37 -12.06
N ARG A 62 11.78 -2.26 -12.51
CA ARG A 62 12.12 -0.90 -12.07
C ARG A 62 10.98 -0.39 -11.22
N LEU A 63 11.24 -0.16 -9.94
CA LEU A 63 10.24 0.27 -8.96
C LEU A 63 10.27 1.78 -8.83
N ALA A 64 9.13 2.44 -8.89
CA ALA A 64 8.97 3.84 -8.55
C ALA A 64 8.92 3.98 -7.03
N VAL A 65 9.95 4.57 -6.45
CA VAL A 65 10.14 4.73 -4.99
C VAL A 65 10.04 6.20 -4.62
N GLN A 66 9.26 6.50 -3.61
CA GLN A 66 9.05 7.85 -3.09
C GLN A 66 9.53 7.94 -1.65
N LEU A 67 10.23 9.01 -1.33
CA LEU A 67 10.67 9.31 0.02
C LEU A 67 10.23 10.72 0.41
N PHE A 68 9.59 10.82 1.56
CA PHE A 68 9.12 12.06 2.16
C PHE A 68 9.83 12.24 3.50
N VAL A 69 10.62 13.28 3.63
CA VAL A 69 11.44 13.55 4.82
C VAL A 69 10.97 14.84 5.46
N PRO A 70 10.22 14.80 6.57
CA PRO A 70 9.87 15.99 7.32
C PRO A 70 11.11 16.54 8.06
N PRO A 71 11.13 17.83 8.40
CA PRO A 71 12.15 18.37 9.30
C PRO A 71 12.03 17.65 10.66
N ASP A 72 13.16 17.43 11.31
CA ASP A 72 13.25 16.82 12.65
C ASP A 72 12.52 15.47 12.77
N ALA A 73 12.72 14.59 11.80
CA ALA A 73 12.13 13.25 11.80
C ALA A 73 12.52 12.45 13.05
N VAL A 74 11.53 11.88 13.74
CA VAL A 74 11.71 11.12 14.99
C VAL A 74 11.58 9.61 14.80
N GLY A 75 11.42 9.15 13.56
CA GLY A 75 11.28 7.75 13.16
C GLY A 75 10.93 7.66 11.68
N SER A 76 10.58 6.47 11.23
CA SER A 76 10.18 6.27 9.84
C SER A 76 9.03 5.29 9.69
N ALA A 77 8.35 5.38 8.54
CA ALA A 77 7.28 4.49 8.14
C ALA A 77 7.52 3.99 6.72
N VAL A 78 7.31 2.69 6.49
CA VAL A 78 7.33 2.05 5.18
C VAL A 78 5.91 1.66 4.82
N VAL A 79 5.41 2.12 3.67
CA VAL A 79 4.03 1.93 3.23
C VAL A 79 3.98 0.98 2.04
N CYS A 80 3.26 -0.14 2.20
CA CYS A 80 2.97 -1.11 1.16
C CYS A 80 1.49 -0.99 0.75
N HIS A 81 1.24 -0.62 -0.50
CA HIS A 81 -0.11 -0.44 -1.03
C HIS A 81 -0.81 -1.76 -1.37
N GLY A 82 -2.14 -1.71 -1.57
CA GLY A 82 -2.99 -2.84 -1.92
C GLY A 82 -2.93 -3.21 -3.41
N TYR A 83 -3.58 -4.32 -3.75
CA TYR A 83 -3.76 -4.74 -5.14
C TYR A 83 -4.62 -3.74 -5.90
N TYR A 84 -4.24 -3.42 -7.13
CA TYR A 84 -4.81 -2.36 -7.98
C TYR A 84 -4.53 -0.92 -7.52
N ASP A 85 -3.82 -0.75 -6.42
CA ASP A 85 -3.44 0.56 -5.91
C ASP A 85 -2.05 0.97 -6.42
N HIS A 86 -1.63 2.15 -6.00
CA HIS A 86 -0.28 2.70 -6.12
C HIS A 86 -0.13 3.84 -5.10
N VAL A 87 1.10 4.33 -4.88
CA VAL A 87 1.40 5.35 -3.85
C VAL A 87 0.53 6.60 -3.98
N GLY A 88 0.19 7.00 -5.21
CA GLY A 88 -0.67 8.17 -5.48
C GLY A 88 -2.02 8.16 -4.76
N LEU A 89 -2.53 6.98 -4.41
CA LEU A 89 -3.83 6.84 -3.74
C LEU A 89 -3.74 6.91 -2.21
N TYR A 90 -2.53 7.08 -1.63
CA TYR A 90 -2.30 7.00 -0.19
C TYR A 90 -2.14 8.36 0.50
N GLY A 91 -2.52 9.46 -0.15
CA GLY A 91 -2.31 10.82 0.32
C GLY A 91 -2.72 11.08 1.78
N HIS A 92 -3.88 10.59 2.21
CA HIS A 92 -4.33 10.75 3.59
C HIS A 92 -3.44 10.03 4.61
N LEU A 93 -2.99 8.80 4.31
CA LEU A 93 -2.08 8.06 5.17
C LEU A 93 -0.70 8.71 5.22
N LEU A 94 -0.17 9.11 4.05
CA LEU A 94 1.12 9.80 3.98
C LEU A 94 1.09 11.10 4.80
N HIS A 95 0.05 11.91 4.64
CA HIS A 95 -0.11 13.16 5.40
C HIS A 95 -0.19 12.90 6.92
N PHE A 96 -0.93 11.87 7.35
CA PHE A 96 -1.00 11.48 8.75
C PHE A 96 0.37 11.10 9.32
N LEU A 97 1.13 10.25 8.60
CA LEU A 97 2.46 9.80 9.05
C LEU A 97 3.47 10.95 9.10
N LEU A 98 3.44 11.84 8.09
CA LEU A 98 4.28 13.02 8.04
C LEU A 98 3.95 14.02 9.15
N GLY A 99 2.68 14.21 9.47
CA GLY A 99 2.22 15.01 10.59
C GLY A 99 2.71 14.50 11.95
N ARG A 100 3.13 13.23 12.04
CA ARG A 100 3.79 12.62 13.20
C ARG A 100 5.31 12.72 13.16
N ARG A 101 5.86 13.46 12.20
CA ARG A 101 7.30 13.60 11.97
C ARG A 101 8.01 12.28 11.64
N LEU A 102 7.31 11.38 10.93
CA LEU A 102 7.92 10.16 10.42
C LEU A 102 8.41 10.40 8.99
N THR A 103 9.65 10.02 8.70
CA THR A 103 10.11 9.85 7.32
C THR A 103 9.31 8.73 6.67
N VAL A 104 8.70 8.99 5.51
CA VAL A 104 7.87 7.97 4.85
C VAL A 104 8.52 7.48 3.58
N LEU A 105 8.77 6.18 3.52
CA LEU A 105 9.16 5.45 2.32
C LEU A 105 7.93 4.73 1.76
N ALA A 106 7.59 5.00 0.51
CA ALA A 106 6.52 4.32 -0.20
C ALA A 106 6.97 3.99 -1.62
N PHE A 107 6.49 2.90 -2.19
CA PHE A 107 6.86 2.49 -3.53
C PHE A 107 5.71 1.79 -4.23
N ASP A 108 5.67 1.90 -5.55
CA ASP A 108 4.71 1.16 -6.35
C ASP A 108 5.21 -0.28 -6.53
N GLN A 109 4.36 -1.26 -6.21
CA GLN A 109 4.66 -2.67 -6.35
C GLN A 109 4.93 -3.05 -7.83
N PRO A 110 5.69 -4.12 -8.12
CA PRO A 110 5.82 -4.64 -9.48
C PRO A 110 4.47 -4.73 -10.20
N GLY A 111 4.41 -4.23 -11.44
CA GLY A 111 3.19 -4.21 -12.25
C GLY A 111 2.10 -3.21 -11.82
N HIS A 112 2.39 -2.31 -10.87
CA HIS A 112 1.44 -1.31 -10.39
C HIS A 112 1.99 0.12 -10.54
N GLY A 113 1.10 1.08 -10.65
CA GLY A 113 1.44 2.49 -10.65
C GLY A 113 2.46 2.87 -11.72
N LEU A 114 3.57 3.47 -11.29
CA LEU A 114 4.69 3.89 -12.13
C LEU A 114 5.79 2.82 -12.26
N SER A 115 5.68 1.71 -11.51
CA SER A 115 6.62 0.60 -11.58
C SER A 115 6.44 -0.24 -12.83
N SER A 116 7.53 -0.82 -13.32
CA SER A 116 7.50 -1.71 -14.48
C SER A 116 6.94 -3.10 -14.12
N GLY A 117 6.70 -3.90 -15.15
CA GLY A 117 6.15 -5.26 -15.03
C GLY A 117 4.83 -5.41 -15.77
N ALA A 118 4.35 -6.64 -15.88
CA ALA A 118 3.02 -6.91 -16.43
C ALA A 118 1.94 -6.32 -15.50
N SER A 119 0.95 -5.62 -16.08
CA SER A 119 -0.06 -4.88 -15.31
C SER A 119 -0.78 -5.78 -14.30
N ALA A 120 -0.69 -5.42 -13.02
CA ALA A 120 -1.29 -6.13 -11.88
C ALA A 120 -0.96 -7.64 -11.85
N SER A 121 0.23 -8.06 -12.32
CA SER A 121 0.62 -9.46 -12.43
C SER A 121 2.02 -9.70 -11.87
N ILE A 122 2.20 -10.87 -11.25
CA ILE A 122 3.46 -11.45 -10.78
C ILE A 122 3.40 -12.96 -10.93
N GLU A 123 4.54 -13.62 -10.88
CA GLU A 123 4.62 -15.10 -10.84
C GLU A 123 4.57 -15.64 -9.41
N SER A 124 5.14 -14.92 -8.45
CA SER A 124 5.20 -15.29 -7.04
C SER A 124 5.08 -14.07 -6.13
N PHE A 125 4.49 -14.22 -4.94
CA PHE A 125 4.52 -13.20 -3.89
C PHE A 125 5.94 -12.89 -3.40
N ASP A 126 6.90 -13.77 -3.66
CA ASP A 126 8.30 -13.53 -3.34
C ASP A 126 8.90 -12.37 -4.17
N GLU A 127 8.34 -12.07 -5.34
CA GLU A 127 8.70 -10.87 -6.11
C GLU A 127 8.32 -9.58 -5.37
N TYR A 128 7.15 -9.54 -4.72
CA TYR A 128 6.76 -8.40 -3.91
C TYR A 128 7.63 -8.27 -2.65
N VAL A 129 7.99 -9.39 -2.02
CA VAL A 129 8.90 -9.37 -0.85
C VAL A 129 10.29 -8.90 -1.29
N GLY A 130 10.81 -9.39 -2.42
CA GLY A 130 12.07 -8.92 -3.01
C GLY A 130 12.04 -7.42 -3.30
N ALA A 131 10.94 -6.91 -3.87
CA ALA A 131 10.75 -5.49 -4.13
C ALA A 131 10.82 -4.65 -2.84
N LEU A 132 10.22 -5.13 -1.75
CA LEU A 132 10.32 -4.48 -0.44
C LEU A 132 11.75 -4.50 0.10
N VAL A 133 12.48 -5.62 -0.01
CA VAL A 133 13.89 -5.75 0.40
C VAL A 133 14.75 -4.74 -0.35
N ASP A 134 14.70 -4.76 -1.68
CA ASP A 134 15.52 -3.89 -2.53
C ASP A 134 15.22 -2.40 -2.30
N THR A 135 13.94 -2.07 -2.01
CA THR A 135 13.53 -0.71 -1.67
C THR A 135 14.09 -0.27 -0.31
N LEU A 136 14.07 -1.16 0.70
CA LEU A 136 14.66 -0.90 2.02
C LEU A 136 16.16 -0.71 1.93
N ASP A 137 16.85 -1.53 1.15
CA ASP A 137 18.29 -1.46 0.93
C ASP A 137 18.69 -0.16 0.22
N ALA A 138 17.93 0.23 -0.82
CA ALA A 138 18.13 1.50 -1.51
C ALA A 138 17.91 2.74 -0.62
N ALA A 139 17.07 2.61 0.41
CA ALA A 139 16.80 3.65 1.39
C ALA A 139 17.67 3.52 2.67
N ALA A 140 18.65 2.60 2.69
CA ALA A 140 19.49 2.38 3.85
C ALA A 140 20.18 3.69 4.31
N GLY A 141 20.18 3.95 5.62
CA GLY A 141 20.70 5.19 6.20
C GLY A 141 19.79 6.42 6.10
N ARG A 142 18.69 6.35 5.35
CA ARG A 142 17.71 7.45 5.20
C ARG A 142 16.44 7.26 6.04
N LEU A 143 16.30 6.13 6.72
CA LEU A 143 15.13 5.74 7.52
C LEU A 143 15.50 5.68 9.00
N PRO A 144 15.28 6.75 9.78
CA PRO A 144 15.55 6.75 11.21
C PRO A 144 14.71 5.74 11.98
N GLN A 145 15.23 5.28 13.11
CA GLN A 145 14.49 4.45 14.06
C GLN A 145 13.73 5.32 15.07
N PRO A 146 12.61 4.86 15.65
CA PRO A 146 11.96 3.56 15.38
C PRO A 146 11.29 3.53 13.99
N ARG A 147 11.24 2.35 13.39
CA ARG A 147 10.63 2.15 12.06
C ARG A 147 9.34 1.35 12.16
N VAL A 148 8.34 1.78 11.42
CA VAL A 148 7.03 1.12 11.32
C VAL A 148 6.83 0.59 9.90
N ILE A 149 6.20 -0.59 9.74
CA ILE A 149 5.69 -1.05 8.45
C ILE A 149 4.18 -1.03 8.45
N LEU A 150 3.59 -0.43 7.40
CA LEU A 150 2.14 -0.37 7.20
C LEU A 150 1.77 -1.02 5.87
N GLY A 151 0.81 -1.93 5.90
CA GLY A 151 0.32 -2.60 4.68
C GLY A 151 -1.20 -2.59 4.59
N GLN A 152 -1.74 -2.08 3.47
CA GLN A 152 -3.16 -2.15 3.13
C GLN A 152 -3.42 -3.39 2.27
N SER A 153 -4.39 -4.23 2.65
CA SER A 153 -4.82 -5.38 1.84
C SER A 153 -3.65 -6.29 1.43
N MET A 154 -3.34 -6.42 0.13
CA MET A 154 -2.15 -7.12 -0.39
C MET A 154 -0.85 -6.57 0.21
N GLY A 155 -0.75 -5.26 0.44
CA GLY A 155 0.41 -4.68 1.13
C GLY A 155 0.60 -5.23 2.54
N GLY A 156 -0.50 -5.58 3.22
CA GLY A 156 -0.47 -6.31 4.50
C GLY A 156 0.08 -7.72 4.34
N SER A 157 -0.30 -8.43 3.26
CA SER A 157 0.26 -9.76 2.94
C SER A 157 1.77 -9.70 2.71
N ILE A 158 2.23 -8.69 1.97
CA ILE A 158 3.65 -8.47 1.68
C ILE A 158 4.42 -8.18 2.98
N ALA A 159 3.90 -7.30 3.82
CA ALA A 159 4.51 -6.98 5.12
C ALA A 159 4.61 -8.22 6.02
N MET A 160 3.54 -9.01 6.12
CA MET A 160 3.52 -10.24 6.90
C MET A 160 4.54 -11.26 6.39
N GLU A 161 4.57 -11.50 5.08
CA GLU A 161 5.50 -12.44 4.47
C GLU A 161 6.97 -12.01 4.64
N TYR A 162 7.24 -10.71 4.45
CA TYR A 162 8.57 -10.15 4.72
C TYR A 162 9.02 -10.44 6.16
N LEU A 163 8.15 -10.19 7.14
CA LEU A 163 8.47 -10.39 8.55
C LEU A 163 8.70 -11.85 8.92
N VAL A 164 8.02 -12.78 8.24
CA VAL A 164 8.25 -14.22 8.40
C VAL A 164 9.61 -14.63 7.82
N GLN A 165 9.96 -14.12 6.63
CA GLN A 165 11.19 -14.52 5.93
C GLN A 165 12.44 -13.83 6.47
N HIS A 166 12.35 -12.54 6.85
CA HIS A 166 13.50 -11.70 7.21
C HIS A 166 13.55 -11.34 8.71
N GLY A 167 12.50 -11.71 9.47
CA GLY A 167 12.39 -11.37 10.89
C GLY A 167 11.92 -9.95 11.15
N THR A 168 11.75 -9.65 12.44
CA THR A 168 11.08 -8.41 12.90
C THR A 168 12.03 -7.27 13.25
N LYS A 169 13.35 -7.51 13.30
CA LYS A 169 14.34 -6.54 13.82
C LYS A 169 14.34 -5.20 13.09
N ALA A 170 13.91 -5.18 11.83
CA ALA A 170 13.88 -3.96 11.03
C ALA A 170 12.76 -2.98 11.45
N PHE A 171 11.71 -3.48 12.13
CA PHE A 171 10.51 -2.73 12.43
C PHE A 171 10.11 -2.85 13.90
N ALA A 172 9.86 -1.71 14.54
CA ALA A 172 9.37 -1.65 15.90
C ALA A 172 7.86 -1.93 15.97
N GLU A 173 7.12 -1.57 14.92
CA GLU A 173 5.67 -1.71 14.86
C GLU A 173 5.21 -2.21 13.49
N VAL A 174 4.12 -2.98 13.50
CA VAL A 174 3.48 -3.55 12.31
C VAL A 174 2.02 -3.16 12.29
N VAL A 175 1.57 -2.51 11.21
CA VAL A 175 0.18 -2.09 11.02
C VAL A 175 -0.40 -2.75 9.78
N LEU A 176 -1.54 -3.40 9.93
CA LEU A 176 -2.25 -4.08 8.86
C LEU A 176 -3.63 -3.45 8.69
N LEU A 177 -3.90 -2.88 7.54
CA LEU A 177 -5.16 -2.24 7.20
C LEU A 177 -5.96 -3.16 6.27
N ALA A 178 -7.07 -3.73 6.76
CA ALA A 178 -7.90 -4.70 6.04
C ALA A 178 -7.05 -5.78 5.33
N PRO A 179 -6.17 -6.51 6.04
CA PRO A 179 -5.16 -7.36 5.43
C PRO A 179 -5.77 -8.48 4.59
N LEU A 180 -5.18 -8.73 3.41
CA LEU A 180 -5.53 -9.86 2.59
C LEU A 180 -4.82 -11.10 3.15
N ILE A 181 -5.60 -12.09 3.61
CA ILE A 181 -5.17 -13.48 3.77
C ILE A 181 -6.01 -14.32 2.81
N ARG A 182 -7.34 -14.13 2.85
CA ARG A 182 -8.27 -14.79 1.95
C ARG A 182 -9.26 -13.78 1.36
N PRO A 183 -9.48 -13.77 0.04
CA PRO A 183 -10.47 -12.89 -0.57
C PRO A 183 -11.90 -13.31 -0.19
N ALA A 184 -12.85 -12.39 -0.29
CA ALA A 184 -14.26 -12.66 -0.09
C ALA A 184 -14.78 -13.71 -1.10
N ALA A 185 -15.86 -14.42 -0.72
CA ALA A 185 -16.46 -15.47 -1.55
C ALA A 185 -15.46 -16.52 -2.07
N TRP A 186 -14.46 -16.85 -1.26
CA TRP A 186 -13.28 -17.64 -1.66
C TRP A 186 -13.65 -18.97 -2.33
N SER A 187 -14.58 -19.75 -1.77
CA SER A 187 -14.94 -21.07 -2.33
C SER A 187 -15.45 -20.97 -3.77
N VAL A 188 -16.26 -19.96 -4.06
CA VAL A 188 -16.80 -19.70 -5.41
C VAL A 188 -15.72 -19.21 -6.34
N ASN A 189 -14.91 -18.24 -5.87
CA ASN A 189 -13.82 -17.66 -6.66
C ASN A 189 -12.74 -18.70 -6.99
N ARG A 190 -12.43 -19.62 -6.07
CA ARG A 190 -11.50 -20.73 -6.30
C ARG A 190 -11.99 -21.70 -7.37
N LEU A 191 -13.28 -22.08 -7.31
CA LEU A 191 -13.88 -22.94 -8.33
C LEU A 191 -13.88 -22.27 -9.70
N PHE A 192 -14.29 -21.00 -9.76
CA PHE A 192 -14.24 -20.20 -10.99
C PHE A 192 -12.82 -20.15 -11.56
N TYR A 193 -11.81 -19.86 -10.73
CA TYR A 193 -10.42 -19.83 -11.15
C TYR A 193 -9.94 -21.17 -11.73
N GLN A 194 -10.28 -22.30 -11.08
CA GLN A 194 -9.87 -23.63 -11.54
C GLN A 194 -10.39 -23.95 -12.94
N ILE A 195 -11.59 -23.46 -13.28
CA ILE A 195 -12.20 -23.64 -14.60
C ILE A 195 -11.61 -22.61 -15.58
N ALA A 196 -11.66 -21.33 -15.24
CA ALA A 196 -11.32 -20.21 -16.11
C ALA A 196 -9.86 -20.25 -16.61
N ARG A 197 -8.90 -20.63 -15.76
CA ARG A 197 -7.46 -20.68 -16.09
C ARG A 197 -7.11 -21.59 -17.28
N ARG A 198 -8.04 -22.45 -17.72
CA ARG A 198 -7.88 -23.34 -18.88
C ARG A 198 -8.26 -22.66 -20.19
N PHE A 199 -8.97 -21.54 -20.14
CA PHE A 199 -9.58 -20.89 -21.29
C PHE A 199 -9.18 -19.43 -21.46
N ILE A 200 -8.85 -18.74 -20.35
CA ILE A 200 -8.48 -17.32 -20.36
C ILE A 200 -7.25 -17.08 -19.49
N SER A 201 -6.46 -16.08 -19.84
CA SER A 201 -5.31 -15.61 -19.04
C SER A 201 -5.65 -14.48 -18.07
N GLU A 202 -6.69 -13.71 -18.37
CA GLU A 202 -7.17 -12.58 -17.58
C GLU A 202 -8.68 -12.35 -17.75
N ARG A 203 -9.26 -11.55 -16.87
CA ARG A 203 -10.63 -11.07 -16.99
C ARG A 203 -10.70 -9.56 -16.76
N PRO A 204 -11.71 -8.84 -17.27
CA PRO A 204 -11.91 -7.44 -16.92
C PRO A 204 -12.02 -7.23 -15.41
N ARG A 205 -11.41 -6.14 -14.92
CA ARG A 205 -11.53 -5.72 -13.51
C ARG A 205 -12.96 -5.30 -13.23
N THR A 206 -13.54 -5.81 -12.15
CA THR A 206 -14.83 -5.32 -11.64
C THR A 206 -14.56 -4.17 -10.68
N LEU A 207 -15.03 -2.98 -11.00
CA LEU A 207 -14.96 -1.83 -10.08
C LEU A 207 -15.99 -2.05 -8.95
N MET A 208 -15.50 -2.12 -7.73
CA MET A 208 -16.32 -2.24 -6.54
C MET A 208 -16.30 -0.92 -5.76
N ARG A 209 -17.42 -0.58 -5.11
CA ARG A 209 -17.48 0.53 -4.19
C ARG A 209 -16.80 0.13 -2.86
N ASN A 210 -15.47 0.18 -2.83
CA ASN A 210 -14.64 -0.31 -1.73
C ASN A 210 -14.29 0.75 -0.67
N ALA A 211 -14.79 1.99 -0.81
CA ALA A 211 -14.66 3.08 0.16
C ALA A 211 -15.95 3.90 0.26
N GLY A 212 -16.12 4.62 1.36
CA GLY A 212 -17.26 5.52 1.59
C GLY A 212 -17.06 6.95 1.08
N ASN A 213 -15.87 7.31 0.61
CA ASN A 213 -15.54 8.64 0.12
C ASN A 213 -15.85 8.82 -1.37
N PRO A 214 -16.82 9.67 -1.76
CA PRO A 214 -17.17 9.88 -3.17
C PRO A 214 -16.05 10.52 -4.01
N GLU A 215 -15.22 11.38 -3.41
CA GLU A 215 -14.10 12.02 -4.11
C GLU A 215 -13.05 10.99 -4.52
N PHE A 216 -12.75 10.05 -3.63
CA PHE A 216 -11.87 8.92 -3.93
C PHE A 216 -12.44 8.03 -5.03
N LEU A 217 -13.72 7.69 -4.98
CA LEU A 217 -14.37 6.90 -6.05
C LEU A 217 -14.31 7.60 -7.40
N ASN A 218 -14.48 8.93 -7.43
CA ASN A 218 -14.34 9.74 -8.64
C ASN A 218 -12.88 9.79 -9.13
N LEU A 219 -11.89 9.81 -8.23
CA LEU A 219 -10.47 9.71 -8.58
C LEU A 219 -10.18 8.36 -9.23
N MET A 220 -10.59 7.28 -8.61
CA MET A 220 -10.40 5.90 -9.11
C MET A 220 -11.00 5.68 -10.51
N ALA A 221 -12.14 6.31 -10.81
CA ALA A 221 -12.80 6.16 -12.10
C ALA A 221 -12.04 6.81 -13.28
N ARG A 222 -11.12 7.75 -12.99
CA ARG A 222 -10.32 8.49 -13.99
C ARG A 222 -8.81 8.32 -13.80
N ASP A 223 -8.41 7.41 -12.93
CA ASP A 223 -7.03 7.18 -12.60
C ASP A 223 -6.27 6.55 -13.79
N PRO A 224 -5.29 7.27 -14.39
CA PRO A 224 -4.56 6.77 -15.54
C PRO A 224 -3.59 5.63 -15.21
N LEU A 225 -3.34 5.38 -13.92
CA LEU A 225 -2.48 4.29 -13.44
C LEU A 225 -3.28 3.03 -13.03
N ALA A 226 -4.62 3.10 -13.07
CA ALA A 226 -5.45 1.99 -12.63
C ALA A 226 -5.38 0.80 -13.60
N PRO A 227 -5.04 -0.42 -13.14
CA PRO A 227 -5.14 -1.62 -13.94
C PRO A 227 -6.59 -1.90 -14.36
N THR A 228 -6.79 -2.40 -15.58
CA THR A 228 -8.12 -2.65 -16.16
C THR A 228 -8.52 -4.13 -16.16
N THR A 229 -7.58 -5.03 -15.87
CA THR A 229 -7.80 -6.48 -15.88
C THR A 229 -7.35 -7.14 -14.57
N LEU A 230 -7.85 -8.35 -14.33
CA LEU A 230 -7.38 -9.27 -13.31
C LEU A 230 -6.65 -10.43 -14.01
N PRO A 231 -5.31 -10.45 -14.01
CA PRO A 231 -4.54 -11.58 -14.52
C PRO A 231 -4.73 -12.82 -13.65
N LEU A 232 -4.99 -13.98 -14.28
CA LEU A 232 -5.14 -15.25 -13.55
C LEU A 232 -3.80 -15.77 -13.04
N GLN A 233 -2.67 -15.31 -13.59
CA GLN A 233 -1.34 -15.54 -13.05
C GLN A 233 -1.20 -14.97 -11.64
N TRP A 234 -1.64 -13.71 -11.42
CA TRP A 234 -1.66 -13.12 -10.07
C TRP A 234 -2.55 -13.92 -9.10
N VAL A 235 -3.71 -14.39 -9.58
CA VAL A 235 -4.61 -15.23 -8.77
C VAL A 235 -3.91 -16.53 -8.37
N ALA A 236 -3.12 -17.14 -9.28
CA ALA A 236 -2.32 -18.33 -8.96
C ALA A 236 -1.26 -18.04 -7.88
N ALA A 237 -0.51 -16.93 -8.04
CA ALA A 237 0.49 -16.50 -7.07
C ALA A 237 -0.13 -16.21 -5.69
N MET A 238 -1.29 -15.55 -5.66
CA MET A 238 -2.05 -15.31 -4.43
C MET A 238 -2.48 -16.61 -3.75
N ILE A 239 -2.97 -17.59 -4.51
CA ILE A 239 -3.39 -18.90 -3.96
C ILE A 239 -2.18 -19.60 -3.34
N ALA A 240 -1.06 -19.67 -4.04
CA ALA A 240 0.15 -20.32 -3.55
C ALA A 240 0.66 -19.65 -2.26
N TRP A 241 0.68 -18.30 -2.23
CA TRP A 241 1.04 -17.55 -1.03
C TRP A 241 0.06 -17.81 0.13
N MET A 242 -1.23 -17.77 -0.12
CA MET A 242 -2.26 -17.98 0.88
C MET A 242 -2.14 -19.35 1.54
N GLU A 243 -1.94 -20.43 0.75
CA GLU A 243 -1.75 -21.79 1.25
C GLU A 243 -0.48 -21.89 2.11
N ARG A 244 0.62 -21.25 1.67
CA ARG A 244 1.87 -21.14 2.43
C ARG A 244 1.66 -20.39 3.75
N PHE A 245 1.04 -19.19 3.69
CA PHE A 245 0.83 -18.35 4.86
C PHE A 245 -0.05 -19.03 5.93
N GLU A 246 -1.13 -19.67 5.50
CA GLU A 246 -2.01 -20.38 6.42
C GLU A 246 -1.33 -21.61 7.05
N SER A 247 -0.27 -22.16 6.45
CA SER A 247 0.51 -23.28 7.00
C SER A 247 1.49 -22.88 8.10
N TYR A 248 1.86 -21.61 8.23
CA TYR A 248 2.76 -21.16 9.29
C TYR A 248 2.15 -21.40 10.68
N PRO A 249 2.89 -21.98 11.64
CA PRO A 249 2.32 -22.31 12.96
C PRO A 249 2.07 -21.06 13.80
N GLN A 250 3.05 -20.18 13.89
CA GLN A 250 3.02 -18.91 14.63
C GLN A 250 3.71 -17.82 13.82
N LEU A 251 3.31 -16.57 14.04
CA LEU A 251 3.96 -15.42 13.45
C LEU A 251 4.86 -14.73 14.49
N PRO A 252 6.07 -14.28 14.11
CA PRO A 252 7.04 -13.72 15.05
C PRO A 252 6.75 -12.25 15.44
N PHE A 253 5.54 -11.74 15.20
CA PHE A 253 5.16 -10.35 15.45
C PHE A 253 3.72 -10.25 15.94
N GLN A 254 3.40 -9.14 16.60
CA GLN A 254 2.04 -8.80 17.07
C GLN A 254 1.58 -7.53 16.34
N PRO A 255 0.74 -7.64 15.30
CA PRO A 255 0.35 -6.49 14.51
C PRO A 255 -0.79 -5.69 15.16
N LYS A 256 -0.82 -4.41 14.84
CA LYS A 256 -1.99 -3.56 15.00
C LYS A 256 -2.84 -3.69 13.73
N VAL A 257 -4.07 -4.12 13.87
CA VAL A 257 -4.98 -4.39 12.73
C VAL A 257 -6.15 -3.44 12.77
N VAL A 258 -6.46 -2.81 11.65
CA VAL A 258 -7.73 -2.10 11.47
C VAL A 258 -8.58 -2.83 10.45
N GLN A 259 -9.82 -3.16 10.80
CA GLN A 259 -10.72 -3.93 9.95
C GLN A 259 -12.12 -3.33 9.89
N GLY A 260 -12.61 -3.13 8.67
CA GLY A 260 -14.00 -2.74 8.42
C GLY A 260 -14.95 -3.93 8.34
N HIS A 261 -16.14 -3.84 8.95
CA HIS A 261 -17.15 -4.90 8.83
C HIS A 261 -17.94 -4.85 7.52
N ALA A 262 -18.01 -3.67 6.87
CA ALA A 262 -18.62 -3.51 5.55
C ALA A 262 -17.65 -3.88 4.40
N ASP A 263 -16.51 -4.51 4.72
CA ASP A 263 -15.55 -5.01 3.75
C ASP A 263 -16.14 -6.22 2.99
N ALA A 264 -16.30 -6.05 1.68
CA ALA A 264 -16.76 -7.08 0.75
C ALA A 264 -15.63 -7.60 -0.17
N THR A 265 -14.39 -7.15 0.04
CA THR A 265 -13.23 -7.49 -0.78
C THR A 265 -12.47 -8.68 -0.20
N VAL A 266 -12.27 -8.69 1.11
CA VAL A 266 -11.60 -9.79 1.81
C VAL A 266 -12.55 -10.54 2.74
N SER A 267 -12.22 -11.79 3.03
CA SER A 267 -12.96 -12.61 4.01
C SER A 267 -12.53 -12.22 5.42
N TRP A 268 -12.86 -10.99 5.85
CA TRP A 268 -12.30 -10.37 7.03
C TRP A 268 -12.47 -11.21 8.33
N ARG A 269 -13.62 -11.88 8.52
CA ARG A 269 -13.82 -12.77 9.68
C ARG A 269 -12.83 -13.94 9.68
N HIS A 270 -12.61 -14.54 8.51
CA HIS A 270 -11.62 -15.60 8.37
C HIS A 270 -10.21 -15.05 8.60
N ASN A 271 -9.89 -13.90 8.02
CA ASN A 271 -8.56 -13.28 8.14
C ASN A 271 -8.23 -12.92 9.58
N LEU A 272 -9.17 -12.32 10.32
CA LEU A 272 -8.99 -12.05 11.75
C LEU A 272 -8.85 -13.35 12.57
N LYS A 273 -9.63 -14.39 12.25
CA LYS A 273 -9.50 -15.69 12.91
C LYS A 273 -8.10 -16.30 12.71
N VAL A 274 -7.57 -16.24 11.49
CA VAL A 274 -6.21 -16.71 11.18
C VAL A 274 -5.17 -15.92 11.96
N LEU A 275 -5.23 -14.59 11.95
CA LEU A 275 -4.31 -13.73 12.70
C LEU A 275 -4.39 -14.01 14.21
N ASN A 276 -5.58 -14.08 14.79
CA ASN A 276 -5.77 -14.38 16.21
C ASN A 276 -5.17 -15.74 16.60
N SER A 277 -5.22 -16.73 15.72
CA SER A 277 -4.64 -18.05 15.99
C SER A 277 -3.11 -18.06 15.90
N LYS A 278 -2.49 -17.06 15.26
CA LYS A 278 -1.06 -17.06 14.93
C LYS A 278 -0.23 -16.00 15.67
N CYS A 279 -0.80 -14.86 16.05
CA CYS A 279 0.01 -13.73 16.57
C CYS A 279 -0.71 -12.79 17.55
N SER A 280 -1.92 -13.08 17.98
CA SER A 280 -2.69 -12.25 18.95
C SER A 280 -2.68 -10.76 18.62
N PRO A 281 -3.24 -10.32 17.48
CA PRO A 281 -3.22 -8.93 17.03
C PRO A 281 -3.99 -8.01 17.98
N GLU A 282 -3.59 -6.74 18.06
CA GLU A 282 -4.43 -5.68 18.61
C GLU A 282 -5.33 -5.15 17.49
N VAL A 283 -6.65 -5.25 17.64
CA VAL A 283 -7.61 -5.00 16.55
C VAL A 283 -8.52 -3.83 16.85
N LEU A 284 -8.60 -2.88 15.90
CA LEU A 284 -9.68 -1.90 15.79
C LEU A 284 -10.68 -2.39 14.74
N GLU A 285 -11.90 -2.70 15.16
CA GLU A 285 -13.00 -3.05 14.26
C GLU A 285 -13.92 -1.87 14.06
N ILE A 286 -14.16 -1.44 12.81
CA ILE A 286 -15.01 -0.28 12.47
C ILE A 286 -16.22 -0.78 11.67
N PRO A 287 -17.43 -0.82 12.28
CA PRO A 287 -18.61 -1.44 11.68
C PRO A 287 -18.99 -0.87 10.29
N ALA A 288 -18.88 0.44 10.09
CA ALA A 288 -19.28 1.10 8.85
C ALA A 288 -18.19 1.14 7.77
N ALA A 289 -16.94 0.79 8.11
CA ALA A 289 -15.83 0.89 7.18
C ALA A 289 -15.86 -0.24 6.14
N ARG A 290 -15.54 0.13 4.90
CA ARG A 290 -15.30 -0.78 3.79
C ARG A 290 -13.84 -1.19 3.72
N HIS A 291 -13.42 -1.70 2.56
CA HIS A 291 -12.09 -2.28 2.38
C HIS A 291 -10.97 -1.25 2.34
N HIS A 292 -11.15 -0.15 1.60
CA HIS A 292 -10.08 0.82 1.35
C HIS A 292 -10.02 1.88 2.48
N LEU A 293 -9.52 1.46 3.66
CA LEU A 293 -9.58 2.21 4.91
C LEU A 293 -8.93 3.60 4.81
N VAL A 294 -7.78 3.71 4.15
CA VAL A 294 -7.04 4.97 3.99
C VAL A 294 -7.81 6.04 3.20
N ASN A 295 -8.82 5.62 2.45
CA ASN A 295 -9.67 6.50 1.65
C ASN A 295 -11.17 6.40 2.00
N GLU A 296 -11.49 5.97 3.20
CA GLU A 296 -12.85 6.00 3.73
C GLU A 296 -13.34 7.44 3.98
N SER A 297 -14.60 7.58 4.40
CA SER A 297 -15.15 8.88 4.84
C SER A 297 -14.29 9.50 5.94
N THR A 298 -14.28 10.82 6.06
CA THR A 298 -13.49 11.55 7.05
C THR A 298 -13.69 11.00 8.46
N LYS A 299 -14.93 10.75 8.87
CA LYS A 299 -15.25 10.20 10.20
C LYS A 299 -14.53 8.87 10.48
N ILE A 300 -14.53 7.96 9.50
CA ILE A 300 -13.89 6.64 9.63
C ILE A 300 -12.36 6.79 9.67
N ARG A 301 -11.81 7.65 8.81
CA ARG A 301 -10.37 7.91 8.81
C ARG A 301 -9.91 8.55 10.11
N ASP A 302 -10.66 9.51 10.66
CA ASP A 302 -10.33 10.17 11.91
C ASP A 302 -10.31 9.16 13.07
N GLU A 303 -11.30 8.25 13.14
CA GLU A 303 -11.33 7.16 14.11
C GLU A 303 -10.10 6.26 13.99
N MET A 304 -9.78 5.81 12.78
CA MET A 304 -8.60 5.00 12.50
C MET A 304 -7.30 5.72 12.84
N PHE A 305 -7.13 6.97 12.40
CA PHE A 305 -5.90 7.73 12.61
C PHE A 305 -5.72 8.13 14.08
N THR A 306 -6.79 8.40 14.81
CA THR A 306 -6.72 8.62 16.25
C THR A 306 -6.20 7.37 16.95
N TRP A 307 -6.80 6.21 16.66
CA TRP A 307 -6.39 4.95 17.26
C TRP A 307 -4.94 4.58 16.93
N LEU A 308 -4.51 4.78 15.68
CA LEU A 308 -3.12 4.58 15.26
C LEU A 308 -2.19 5.61 15.91
N GLY A 309 -2.65 6.84 16.07
CA GLY A 309 -1.89 7.92 16.68
C GLY A 309 -1.43 7.62 18.10
N ASP A 310 -2.23 6.93 18.90
CA ASP A 310 -1.89 6.52 20.26
C ASP A 310 -0.87 5.38 20.31
N ARG A 311 -0.59 4.71 19.17
CA ARG A 311 0.17 3.46 19.08
C ARG A 311 1.43 3.53 18.24
N LEU A 312 1.57 4.58 17.47
CA LEU A 312 2.72 4.77 16.59
C LEU A 312 3.69 5.81 17.17
N PRO A 313 4.99 5.71 16.84
CA PRO A 313 5.96 6.71 17.25
C PRO A 313 5.64 8.10 16.69
N GLY A 314 6.21 9.12 17.30
CA GLY A 314 6.02 10.53 16.95
C GLY A 314 4.79 11.15 17.62
N ASN A 315 4.85 12.48 17.80
CA ASN A 315 3.75 13.28 18.32
C ASN A 315 3.17 14.10 17.15
N THR A 316 1.87 14.34 17.16
CA THR A 316 1.24 15.29 16.23
C THR A 316 1.91 16.65 16.34
N LEU A 317 2.23 17.25 15.21
CA LEU A 317 2.56 18.67 15.16
C LEU A 317 1.32 19.42 15.68
N GLY A 318 1.47 20.13 16.81
CA GLY A 318 0.42 20.93 17.40
C GLY A 318 -0.02 22.10 16.54
#